data_85bcdbdfe3a66327cb026bd4c7f17582
#
_entry.id   85bcdbdfe3a66327cb026bd4c7f17582
#
_cell.length_a   1.000
_cell.length_b   1.000
_cell.length_c   1.000
_cell.angle_alpha   90.00
_cell.angle_beta   90.00
_cell.angle_gamma   90.00
#
_symmetry.space_group_name_H-M   'P 1'
#
loop_
_entity.id
_entity.type
_entity.pdbx_description
1 polymer ?
#
loop_
_entity_poly.entity_id
_entity_poly.type
_entity_poly.pdbx_seq_one_letter_code
_entity_poly.pdbx_strand_id
1 'polypeptide(L)'
;MAAPKNESPIIVAFTLDFETGGLKCQTSACTQIAIHATRLDTFERLGTFVKYIYPYNRQEVKGVGTKRKVLKTKYEQDDEIPLDYEQKALEYSAITMDMLETMGEGIKDVARGALDFIIEHTPKTPKNMKPFLIGQNVDFDKGFLMQMMEYAGLVKELSKYLRGHEDFYGHWEPLTLDTILLGQLALCHLPNVDSYKLEIMCEHLGIELDDAHDADADVSATTNVVAVVTQRMRSIGGEIVNPLAISKTEKSRKHFKI
;
A
#
# COMPACT_ATOMS: atom_id res chain seq x y z
N MET A 1 -3.97 -44.62 -1.92
CA MET A 1 -4.12 -43.23 -1.46
C MET A 1 -3.37 -42.35 -2.45
N ALA A 2 -4.06 -41.46 -3.17
CA ALA A 2 -3.39 -40.51 -4.05
C ALA A 2 -2.56 -39.52 -3.20
N ALA A 3 -1.32 -39.26 -3.60
CA ALA A 3 -0.51 -38.23 -2.98
C ALA A 3 -1.27 -36.89 -3.03
N PRO A 4 -1.20 -36.03 -1.97
CA PRO A 4 -1.84 -34.74 -2.01
C PRO A 4 -1.25 -33.97 -3.20
N LYS A 5 -2.13 -33.43 -4.07
CA LYS A 5 -1.72 -32.50 -5.10
C LYS A 5 -0.99 -31.36 -4.40
N ASN A 6 0.27 -31.10 -4.76
CA ASN A 6 1.00 -29.92 -4.36
C ASN A 6 0.26 -28.71 -4.96
N GLU A 7 -0.76 -28.24 -4.29
CA GLU A 7 -1.38 -26.96 -4.63
C GLU A 7 -0.38 -25.86 -4.27
N SER A 8 -0.08 -25.01 -5.25
CA SER A 8 0.76 -23.84 -5.00
C SER A 8 0.09 -22.97 -3.93
N PRO A 9 0.84 -22.46 -2.96
CA PRO A 9 0.27 -21.63 -1.92
C PRO A 9 -0.35 -20.37 -2.52
N ILE A 10 -1.53 -20.02 -2.05
CA ILE A 10 -2.23 -18.79 -2.45
C ILE A 10 -1.45 -17.60 -1.88
N ILE A 11 -1.07 -16.67 -2.74
CA ILE A 11 -0.45 -15.40 -2.35
C ILE A 11 -1.49 -14.30 -2.54
N VAL A 12 -1.71 -13.53 -1.48
CA VAL A 12 -2.58 -12.35 -1.45
C VAL A 12 -1.71 -11.10 -1.36
N ALA A 13 -2.14 -10.04 -2.01
CA ALA A 13 -1.64 -8.69 -1.78
C ALA A 13 -2.79 -7.76 -1.40
N PHE A 14 -2.46 -6.69 -0.69
CA PHE A 14 -3.40 -5.63 -0.36
C PHE A 14 -3.00 -4.38 -1.15
N THR A 15 -3.82 -4.02 -2.13
CA THR A 15 -3.67 -2.73 -2.81
C THR A 15 -4.37 -1.67 -1.97
N LEU A 16 -3.70 -0.56 -1.74
CA LEU A 16 -4.24 0.51 -0.90
C LEU A 16 -3.99 1.88 -1.52
N ASP A 17 -4.86 2.80 -1.16
CA ASP A 17 -4.78 4.22 -1.48
C ASP A 17 -5.37 5.04 -0.36
N PHE A 18 -4.86 6.26 -0.15
CA PHE A 18 -5.35 7.21 0.84
C PHE A 18 -5.64 8.55 0.21
N GLU A 19 -6.84 9.07 0.47
CA GLU A 19 -7.07 10.48 0.36
C GLU A 19 -6.65 11.17 1.67
N THR A 20 -6.05 12.35 1.55
CA THR A 20 -5.39 13.01 2.67
C THR A 20 -5.65 14.52 2.71
N GLY A 21 -5.52 15.10 3.89
CA GLY A 21 -5.58 16.55 4.08
C GLY A 21 -4.30 17.29 3.69
N GLY A 22 -3.30 16.61 3.13
CA GLY A 22 -2.04 17.23 2.69
C GLY A 22 -0.95 16.20 2.45
N LEU A 23 0.26 16.65 2.12
CA LEU A 23 1.32 15.78 1.57
C LEU A 23 2.19 15.07 2.62
N LYS A 24 2.13 15.43 3.89
CA LYS A 24 3.07 14.95 4.91
C LYS A 24 2.34 14.17 5.98
N CYS A 25 2.53 12.87 6.03
CA CYS A 25 1.90 12.01 7.04
C CYS A 25 2.22 12.40 8.50
N GLN A 26 3.27 13.21 8.76
CA GLN A 26 3.59 13.69 10.10
C GLN A 26 2.71 14.86 10.55
N THR A 27 2.14 15.62 9.62
CA THR A 27 1.39 16.85 9.91
C THR A 27 -0.01 16.87 9.30
N SER A 28 -0.28 16.05 8.31
CA SER A 28 -1.56 16.02 7.59
C SER A 28 -2.41 14.81 8.03
N ALA A 29 -3.71 14.96 7.93
CA ALA A 29 -4.67 13.91 8.29
C ALA A 29 -4.94 12.96 7.13
N CYS A 30 -5.32 11.71 7.45
CA CYS A 30 -6.02 10.85 6.50
C CYS A 30 -7.48 11.29 6.42
N THR A 31 -8.08 11.28 5.23
CA THR A 31 -9.50 11.63 5.01
C THR A 31 -10.32 10.43 4.52
N GLN A 32 -9.73 9.59 3.68
CA GLN A 32 -10.32 8.33 3.22
C GLN A 32 -9.23 7.28 3.12
N ILE A 33 -9.59 6.01 3.30
CA ILE A 33 -8.77 4.85 3.00
C ILE A 33 -9.56 3.86 2.17
N ALA A 34 -8.92 3.31 1.14
CA ALA A 34 -9.41 2.14 0.43
C ALA A 34 -8.36 1.02 0.44
N ILE A 35 -8.80 -0.22 0.64
CA ILE A 35 -7.95 -1.42 0.57
C ILE A 35 -8.68 -2.51 -0.20
N HIS A 36 -8.05 -3.08 -1.22
CA HIS A 36 -8.51 -4.31 -1.86
C HIS A 36 -7.61 -5.49 -1.52
N ALA A 37 -8.21 -6.59 -1.11
CA ALA A 37 -7.53 -7.88 -0.98
C ALA A 37 -7.61 -8.64 -2.30
N THR A 38 -6.48 -8.98 -2.91
CA THR A 38 -6.43 -9.60 -4.23
C THR A 38 -5.52 -10.83 -4.25
N ARG A 39 -6.01 -11.92 -4.81
CA ARG A 39 -5.20 -13.11 -5.12
C ARG A 39 -4.27 -12.80 -6.29
N LEU A 40 -2.98 -13.06 -6.15
CA LEU A 40 -2.02 -12.74 -7.21
C LEU A 40 -1.93 -13.78 -8.33
N ASP A 41 -2.44 -14.99 -8.13
CA ASP A 41 -2.46 -16.03 -9.17
C ASP A 41 -3.57 -15.80 -10.21
N THR A 42 -4.74 -15.36 -9.76
CA THR A 42 -5.93 -15.16 -10.58
C THR A 42 -6.35 -13.70 -10.77
N PHE A 43 -5.85 -12.80 -9.91
CA PHE A 43 -6.31 -11.41 -9.76
C PHE A 43 -7.77 -11.28 -9.31
N GLU A 44 -8.31 -12.35 -8.71
CA GLU A 44 -9.61 -12.31 -8.08
C GLU A 44 -9.58 -11.39 -6.85
N ARG A 45 -10.52 -10.43 -6.79
CA ARG A 45 -10.75 -9.58 -5.62
C ARG A 45 -11.49 -10.39 -4.56
N LEU A 46 -10.87 -10.54 -3.39
CA LEU A 46 -11.42 -11.28 -2.26
C LEU A 46 -12.30 -10.40 -1.36
N GLY A 47 -12.03 -9.11 -1.33
CA GLY A 47 -12.76 -8.15 -0.51
C GLY A 47 -12.30 -6.71 -0.75
N THR A 48 -13.11 -5.79 -0.24
CA THR A 48 -12.89 -4.34 -0.30
C THR A 48 -13.17 -3.74 1.07
N PHE A 49 -12.30 -2.82 1.50
CA PHE A 49 -12.48 -2.02 2.70
C PHE A 49 -12.34 -0.55 2.31
N VAL A 50 -13.40 0.25 2.51
CA VAL A 50 -13.41 1.69 2.23
C VAL A 50 -14.02 2.42 3.39
N LYS A 51 -13.33 3.44 3.92
CA LYS A 51 -13.80 4.24 5.05
C LYS A 51 -13.39 5.69 4.93
N TYR A 52 -14.31 6.60 5.22
CA TYR A 52 -14.00 7.99 5.57
C TYR A 52 -13.56 8.07 7.02
N ILE A 53 -12.67 9.02 7.30
CA ILE A 53 -12.08 9.17 8.63
C ILE A 53 -12.56 10.49 9.24
N TYR A 54 -13.19 10.40 10.41
CA TYR A 54 -13.62 11.58 11.17
C TYR A 54 -12.44 12.48 11.50
N PRO A 55 -12.56 13.80 11.42
CA PRO A 55 -11.48 14.74 11.73
C PRO A 55 -10.85 14.48 13.09
N TYR A 56 -9.52 14.46 13.13
CA TYR A 56 -8.75 14.13 14.31
C TYR A 56 -7.50 15.00 14.46
N ASN A 57 -6.96 15.04 15.67
CA ASN A 57 -5.76 15.79 15.99
C ASN A 57 -4.53 14.88 16.04
N ARG A 58 -3.36 15.51 15.96
CA ARG A 58 -2.09 14.82 16.08
C ARG A 58 -2.00 14.11 17.42
N GLN A 59 -1.54 12.87 17.41
CA GLN A 59 -1.33 12.08 18.61
C GLN A 59 0.16 11.91 18.86
N GLU A 60 0.58 11.98 20.14
CA GLU A 60 1.93 11.61 20.52
C GLU A 60 2.09 10.09 20.41
N VAL A 61 2.89 9.65 19.45
CA VAL A 61 3.27 8.24 19.32
C VAL A 61 4.39 7.98 20.34
N LYS A 62 4.18 7.01 21.21
CA LYS A 62 5.22 6.56 22.15
C LYS A 62 6.28 5.78 21.37
N GLY A 63 7.22 6.50 20.76
CA GLY A 63 8.34 5.89 20.06
C GLY A 63 9.32 5.22 21.00
N VAL A 64 9.92 4.12 20.55
CA VAL A 64 11.11 3.54 21.14
C VAL A 64 12.23 4.58 21.01
N GLY A 65 12.58 5.27 22.09
CA GLY A 65 13.73 6.19 22.10
C GLY A 65 13.47 7.64 22.50
N THR A 66 12.28 8.03 22.88
CA THR A 66 12.06 9.35 23.49
C THR A 66 12.75 9.43 24.84
N LYS A 67 14.00 9.87 24.78
CA LYS A 67 14.75 10.29 25.97
C LYS A 67 14.05 11.48 26.57
N ARG A 68 13.70 11.34 27.86
CA ARG A 68 13.11 12.31 28.78
C ARG A 68 11.62 12.58 28.56
N LYS A 69 10.81 12.06 29.51
CA LYS A 69 9.57 12.69 29.91
C LYS A 69 9.90 14.12 30.32
N VAL A 70 9.70 15.08 29.44
CA VAL A 70 9.52 16.46 29.87
C VAL A 70 8.19 16.44 30.61
N LEU A 71 8.21 16.73 31.92
CA LEU A 71 7.00 16.91 32.72
C LEU A 71 6.30 18.14 32.13
N LYS A 72 5.28 17.89 31.30
CA LYS A 72 4.39 18.95 30.81
C LYS A 72 3.66 19.52 32.03
N THR A 73 3.61 20.82 32.15
CA THR A 73 2.79 21.49 33.16
C THR A 73 1.32 21.21 32.86
N LYS A 74 0.45 21.36 33.86
CA LYS A 74 -1.00 21.14 33.73
C LYS A 74 -1.64 21.99 32.62
N TYR A 75 -1.02 23.08 32.22
CA TYR A 75 -1.43 23.99 31.15
C TYR A 75 -0.91 23.60 29.77
N GLU A 76 0.15 22.76 29.68
CA GLU A 76 0.72 22.28 28.42
C GLU A 76 0.13 20.91 27.99
N GLN A 77 -0.76 20.33 28.80
CA GLN A 77 -1.36 19.01 28.52
C GLN A 77 -2.56 19.07 27.58
N ASP A 78 -3.13 20.26 27.32
CA ASP A 78 -4.38 20.42 26.57
C ASP A 78 -4.22 21.06 25.18
N ASP A 79 -2.98 21.35 24.73
CA ASP A 79 -2.79 21.82 23.36
C ASP A 79 -2.85 20.61 22.40
N GLU A 80 -4.07 20.25 21.99
CA GLU A 80 -4.28 19.37 20.86
C GLU A 80 -3.67 20.03 19.62
N ILE A 81 -2.62 19.42 19.06
CA ILE A 81 -2.00 19.91 17.84
C ILE A 81 -2.87 19.48 16.68
N PRO A 82 -3.49 20.43 15.94
CA PRO A 82 -4.31 20.06 14.80
C PRO A 82 -3.46 19.42 13.71
N LEU A 83 -4.06 18.52 12.95
CA LEU A 83 -3.52 18.07 11.68
C LEU A 83 -4.01 18.96 10.55
N ASP A 84 -3.23 19.02 9.48
CA ASP A 84 -3.56 19.82 8.30
C ASP A 84 -4.69 19.16 7.50
N TYR A 85 -5.68 19.99 7.13
CA TYR A 85 -6.75 19.72 6.17
C TYR A 85 -6.68 20.82 5.13
N GLU A 86 -5.69 20.74 4.25
CA GLU A 86 -5.46 21.75 3.21
C GLU A 86 -6.62 21.79 2.22
N GLN A 87 -7.19 22.95 1.99
CA GLN A 87 -8.33 23.12 1.09
C GLN A 87 -8.06 22.52 -0.31
N LYS A 88 -6.84 22.70 -0.84
CA LYS A 88 -6.47 22.15 -2.14
C LYS A 88 -6.46 20.63 -2.19
N ALA A 89 -6.05 19.98 -1.10
CA ALA A 89 -6.05 18.52 -1.01
C ALA A 89 -7.50 17.99 -0.98
N LEU A 90 -8.36 18.62 -0.18
CA LEU A 90 -9.78 18.27 -0.10
C LEU A 90 -10.52 18.52 -1.43
N GLU A 91 -10.23 19.63 -2.12
CA GLU A 91 -10.78 19.92 -3.45
C GLU A 91 -10.35 18.90 -4.50
N TYR A 92 -9.11 18.42 -4.40
CA TYR A 92 -8.54 17.43 -5.34
C TYR A 92 -9.24 16.07 -5.23
N SER A 93 -9.54 15.62 -4.02
CA SER A 93 -10.26 14.37 -3.75
C SER A 93 -11.79 14.53 -3.73
N ALA A 94 -12.31 15.75 -3.96
CA ALA A 94 -13.72 16.08 -3.82
C ALA A 94 -14.33 15.75 -2.43
N ILE A 95 -13.47 15.60 -1.40
CA ILE A 95 -13.89 15.34 -0.03
C ILE A 95 -14.09 16.67 0.70
N THR A 96 -15.18 16.79 1.45
CA THR A 96 -15.48 17.98 2.26
C THR A 96 -15.40 17.67 3.75
N MET A 97 -15.15 18.70 4.57
CA MET A 97 -15.19 18.54 6.04
C MET A 97 -16.54 18.03 6.52
N ASP A 98 -17.65 18.50 5.92
CA ASP A 98 -19.00 18.03 6.24
C ASP A 98 -19.17 16.51 5.98
N MET A 99 -18.60 16.00 4.88
CA MET A 99 -18.57 14.55 4.61
C MET A 99 -17.81 13.81 5.69
N LEU A 100 -16.64 14.31 6.10
CA LEU A 100 -15.82 13.66 7.12
C LEU A 100 -16.52 13.68 8.49
N GLU A 101 -17.21 14.77 8.84
CA GLU A 101 -17.96 14.90 10.09
C GLU A 101 -19.21 14.00 10.10
N THR A 102 -19.84 13.80 8.93
CA THR A 102 -21.12 13.08 8.84
C THR A 102 -20.93 11.57 8.62
N MET A 103 -19.96 11.18 7.78
CA MET A 103 -19.75 9.79 7.36
C MET A 103 -18.49 9.17 7.94
N GLY A 104 -17.58 10.00 8.49
CA GLY A 104 -16.29 9.53 9.00
C GLY A 104 -16.39 8.73 10.29
N GLU A 105 -15.57 7.70 10.38
CA GLU A 105 -15.37 6.92 11.60
C GLU A 105 -14.07 7.35 12.31
N GLY A 106 -14.00 7.15 13.63
CA GLY A 106 -12.78 7.51 14.38
C GLY A 106 -11.53 6.80 13.87
N ILE A 107 -10.41 7.53 13.79
CA ILE A 107 -9.14 7.01 13.24
C ILE A 107 -8.71 5.65 13.84
N LYS A 108 -8.97 5.41 15.14
CA LYS A 108 -8.61 4.14 15.79
C LYS A 108 -9.54 3.00 15.41
N ASP A 109 -10.81 3.30 15.18
CA ASP A 109 -11.80 2.33 14.75
C ASP A 109 -11.55 1.93 13.30
N VAL A 110 -11.23 2.91 12.43
CA VAL A 110 -10.81 2.65 11.05
C VAL A 110 -9.53 1.82 11.01
N ALA A 111 -8.53 2.15 11.83
CA ALA A 111 -7.29 1.37 11.95
C ALA A 111 -7.56 -0.09 12.37
N ARG A 112 -8.46 -0.30 13.35
CA ARG A 112 -8.86 -1.63 13.77
C ARG A 112 -9.58 -2.36 12.65
N GLY A 113 -10.55 -1.72 12.00
CA GLY A 113 -11.28 -2.30 10.86
C GLY A 113 -10.36 -2.69 9.70
N ALA A 114 -9.39 -1.83 9.34
CA ALA A 114 -8.40 -2.13 8.32
C ALA A 114 -7.51 -3.34 8.70
N LEU A 115 -7.08 -3.41 9.95
CA LEU A 115 -6.32 -4.57 10.44
C LEU A 115 -7.16 -5.84 10.43
N ASP A 116 -8.40 -5.81 10.89
CA ASP A 116 -9.31 -6.95 10.91
C ASP A 116 -9.59 -7.45 9.49
N PHE A 117 -9.76 -6.54 8.52
CA PHE A 117 -9.86 -6.85 7.10
C PHE A 117 -8.59 -7.56 6.57
N ILE A 118 -7.40 -7.06 6.93
CA ILE A 118 -6.13 -7.70 6.57
C ILE A 118 -6.03 -9.10 7.19
N ILE A 119 -6.43 -9.27 8.45
CA ILE A 119 -6.41 -10.56 9.14
C ILE A 119 -7.33 -11.56 8.44
N GLU A 120 -8.56 -11.17 8.14
CA GLU A 120 -9.57 -12.01 7.49
C GLU A 120 -9.09 -12.54 6.14
N HIS A 121 -8.45 -11.68 5.33
CA HIS A 121 -8.00 -12.02 3.98
C HIS A 121 -6.56 -12.54 3.90
N THR A 122 -5.87 -12.66 5.05
CA THR A 122 -4.52 -13.24 5.08
C THR A 122 -4.60 -14.76 5.08
N PRO A 123 -4.12 -15.45 4.03
CA PRO A 123 -4.14 -16.91 4.00
C PRO A 123 -3.18 -17.47 5.04
N LYS A 124 -3.47 -18.71 5.51
CA LYS A 124 -2.56 -19.46 6.38
C LYS A 124 -1.35 -19.95 5.58
N THR A 125 -0.39 -19.09 5.39
CA THR A 125 0.81 -19.35 4.57
C THR A 125 2.08 -19.33 5.42
N PRO A 126 3.18 -19.93 4.93
CA PRO A 126 4.48 -19.76 5.53
C PRO A 126 4.88 -18.29 5.69
N LYS A 127 5.70 -17.98 6.68
CA LYS A 127 6.06 -16.61 7.06
C LYS A 127 6.63 -15.76 5.91
N ASN A 128 7.36 -16.40 4.99
CA ASN A 128 7.94 -15.77 3.80
C ASN A 128 6.94 -15.52 2.65
N MET A 129 5.70 -16.00 2.79
CA MET A 129 4.61 -15.84 1.82
C MET A 129 3.48 -14.97 2.36
N LYS A 130 3.73 -14.24 3.45
CA LYS A 130 2.76 -13.27 3.96
C LYS A 130 2.42 -12.23 2.89
N PRO A 131 1.20 -11.70 2.90
CA PRO A 131 0.80 -10.59 2.05
C PRO A 131 1.74 -9.39 2.16
N PHE A 132 1.77 -8.59 1.11
CA PHE A 132 2.47 -7.32 1.04
C PHE A 132 1.54 -6.25 0.47
N LEU A 133 1.97 -4.99 0.53
CA LEU A 133 1.19 -3.86 0.06
C LEU A 133 1.52 -3.52 -1.39
N ILE A 134 0.53 -3.06 -2.13
CA ILE A 134 0.65 -2.50 -3.48
C ILE A 134 0.04 -1.10 -3.46
N GLY A 135 0.61 -0.18 -4.19
CA GLY A 135 0.06 1.16 -4.39
C GLY A 135 0.74 1.91 -5.52
N GLN A 136 0.15 3.02 -5.89
CA GLN A 136 0.72 3.99 -6.81
C GLN A 136 1.47 5.04 -6.01
N ASN A 137 2.78 5.20 -6.17
CA ASN A 137 3.60 6.02 -5.27
C ASN A 137 3.45 5.60 -3.79
N VAL A 138 3.47 4.30 -3.58
CA VAL A 138 3.04 3.60 -2.36
C VAL A 138 3.75 4.03 -1.07
N ASP A 139 4.92 4.65 -1.15
CA ASP A 139 5.61 5.16 0.03
C ASP A 139 4.85 6.33 0.68
N PHE A 140 4.09 7.08 -0.10
CA PHE A 140 3.17 8.09 0.41
C PHE A 140 2.08 7.44 1.27
N ASP A 141 1.34 6.50 0.73
CA ASP A 141 0.24 5.81 1.40
C ASP A 141 0.71 4.97 2.59
N LYS A 142 1.88 4.32 2.44
CA LYS A 142 2.53 3.62 3.55
C LYS A 142 2.75 4.54 4.74
N GLY A 143 3.16 5.79 4.51
CA GLY A 143 3.35 6.78 5.57
C GLY A 143 2.06 7.05 6.36
N PHE A 144 0.94 7.21 5.68
CA PHE A 144 -0.37 7.42 6.31
C PHE A 144 -0.92 6.15 6.97
N LEU A 145 -0.74 4.98 6.37
CA LEU A 145 -1.06 3.71 7.02
C LEU A 145 -0.32 3.55 8.35
N MET A 146 0.98 3.85 8.35
CA MET A 146 1.78 3.75 9.57
C MET A 146 1.35 4.77 10.62
N GLN A 147 1.06 6.03 10.24
CA GLN A 147 0.49 7.04 11.15
C GLN A 147 -0.80 6.49 11.82
N MET A 148 -1.75 5.98 11.03
CA MET A 148 -3.01 5.45 11.52
C MET A 148 -2.80 4.26 12.47
N MET A 149 -1.93 3.32 12.12
CA MET A 149 -1.63 2.15 12.94
C MET A 149 -0.86 2.50 14.22
N GLU A 150 0.01 3.48 14.18
CA GLU A 150 0.72 4.02 15.35
C GLU A 150 -0.25 4.68 16.33
N TYR A 151 -1.18 5.52 15.84
CA TYR A 151 -2.19 6.18 16.66
C TYR A 151 -3.14 5.18 17.35
N ALA A 152 -3.39 4.05 16.70
CA ALA A 152 -4.17 2.96 17.28
C ALA A 152 -3.32 1.98 18.14
N GLY A 153 -1.98 2.07 18.09
CA GLY A 153 -1.08 1.14 18.78
C GLY A 153 -1.07 -0.27 18.16
N LEU A 154 -1.35 -0.38 16.85
CA LEU A 154 -1.58 -1.65 16.14
C LEU A 154 -0.40 -2.13 15.29
N VAL A 155 0.69 -1.37 15.17
CA VAL A 155 1.85 -1.71 14.31
C VAL A 155 2.40 -3.10 14.60
N LYS A 156 2.55 -3.46 15.89
CA LYS A 156 3.04 -4.78 16.29
C LYS A 156 2.08 -5.91 15.90
N GLU A 157 0.78 -5.65 15.86
CA GLU A 157 -0.21 -6.63 15.44
C GLU A 157 -0.20 -6.77 13.91
N LEU A 158 -0.17 -5.65 13.18
CA LEU A 158 -0.06 -5.60 11.73
C LEU A 158 1.16 -6.39 11.22
N SER A 159 2.32 -6.27 11.88
CA SER A 159 3.56 -6.96 11.50
C SER A 159 3.46 -8.50 11.57
N LYS A 160 2.46 -9.05 12.25
CA LYS A 160 2.21 -10.49 12.27
C LYS A 160 1.59 -11.00 10.97
N TYR A 161 0.85 -10.14 10.25
CA TYR A 161 0.06 -10.53 9.08
C TYR A 161 0.67 -10.05 7.77
N LEU A 162 1.30 -8.90 7.74
CA LEU A 162 1.99 -8.41 6.55
C LEU A 162 3.46 -8.80 6.53
N ARG A 163 3.99 -8.98 5.33
CA ARG A 163 5.42 -9.07 5.09
C ARG A 163 6.05 -7.69 5.28
N GLY A 164 7.18 -7.64 5.95
CA GLY A 164 7.90 -6.40 6.21
C GLY A 164 9.27 -6.66 6.76
N HIS A 165 9.98 -5.62 7.09
CA HIS A 165 11.31 -5.65 7.69
C HIS A 165 11.41 -4.62 8.81
N GLU A 166 12.39 -4.79 9.68
CA GLU A 166 12.76 -3.80 10.67
C GLU A 166 13.94 -2.98 10.12
N ASP A 167 13.87 -1.65 10.31
CA ASP A 167 14.97 -0.77 10.01
C ASP A 167 16.10 -0.91 11.05
N PHE A 168 17.18 -0.17 10.88
CA PHE A 168 18.32 -0.19 11.81
C PHE A 168 17.94 0.22 13.24
N TYR A 169 16.86 0.98 13.42
CA TYR A 169 16.39 1.46 14.71
C TYR A 169 15.33 0.54 15.34
N GLY A 170 14.96 -0.55 14.68
CA GLY A 170 13.94 -1.49 15.12
C GLY A 170 12.50 -1.05 14.81
N HIS A 171 12.30 -0.08 13.92
CA HIS A 171 10.99 0.27 13.43
C HIS A 171 10.61 -0.71 12.32
N TRP A 172 9.44 -1.31 12.45
CA TRP A 172 8.93 -2.22 11.44
C TRP A 172 8.22 -1.44 10.33
N GLU A 173 8.53 -1.81 9.08
CA GLU A 173 7.85 -1.29 7.88
C GLU A 173 7.34 -2.42 7.02
N PRO A 174 6.12 -2.30 6.42
CA PRO A 174 5.60 -3.28 5.49
C PRO A 174 6.38 -3.26 4.17
N LEU A 175 6.49 -4.44 3.54
CA LEU A 175 7.00 -4.56 2.18
C LEU A 175 5.97 -4.01 1.20
N THR A 176 6.43 -3.18 0.26
CA THR A 176 5.61 -2.54 -0.77
C THR A 176 6.03 -2.93 -2.18
N LEU A 177 5.08 -2.91 -3.10
CA LEU A 177 5.28 -2.92 -4.55
C LEU A 177 4.71 -1.62 -5.12
N ASP A 178 5.59 -0.76 -5.63
CA ASP A 178 5.19 0.48 -6.29
C ASP A 178 4.88 0.24 -7.76
N THR A 179 3.68 0.61 -8.20
CA THR A 179 3.26 0.45 -9.60
C THR A 179 3.96 1.43 -10.54
N ILE A 180 4.53 2.53 -10.05
CA ILE A 180 5.39 3.42 -10.85
C ILE A 180 6.59 2.63 -11.40
N LEU A 181 7.29 1.88 -10.55
CA LEU A 181 8.44 1.07 -11.00
C LEU A 181 8.01 -0.06 -11.93
N LEU A 182 6.87 -0.68 -11.65
CA LEU A 182 6.30 -1.71 -12.52
C LEU A 182 5.93 -1.14 -13.89
N GLY A 183 5.31 0.05 -13.92
CA GLY A 183 4.98 0.78 -15.14
C GLY A 183 6.22 1.16 -15.94
N GLN A 184 7.29 1.63 -15.27
CA GLN A 184 8.56 1.92 -15.92
C GLN A 184 9.12 0.69 -16.64
N LEU A 185 9.13 -0.46 -15.97
CA LEU A 185 9.59 -1.72 -16.59
C LEU A 185 8.72 -2.16 -17.77
N ALA A 186 7.40 -1.95 -17.65
CA ALA A 186 6.45 -2.41 -18.66
C ALA A 186 6.37 -1.51 -19.90
N LEU A 187 6.58 -0.20 -19.75
CA LEU A 187 6.27 0.81 -20.76
C LEU A 187 7.49 1.60 -21.26
N CYS A 188 8.68 1.44 -20.66
CA CYS A 188 9.88 2.22 -21.03
C CYS A 188 10.32 2.06 -22.50
N HIS A 189 9.84 1.04 -23.20
CA HIS A 189 10.10 0.80 -24.63
C HIS A 189 9.20 1.61 -25.56
N LEU A 190 8.14 2.23 -25.04
CA LEU A 190 7.21 3.03 -25.83
C LEU A 190 7.70 4.48 -25.95
N PRO A 191 7.69 5.08 -27.17
CA PRO A 191 8.32 6.39 -27.38
C PRO A 191 7.56 7.57 -26.78
N ASN A 192 6.29 7.41 -26.44
CA ASN A 192 5.40 8.51 -26.03
C ASN A 192 4.98 8.44 -24.55
N VAL A 193 5.69 7.67 -23.73
CA VAL A 193 5.42 7.62 -22.29
C VAL A 193 6.31 8.66 -21.61
N ASP A 194 5.71 9.78 -21.23
CA ASP A 194 6.37 10.91 -20.58
C ASP A 194 6.15 10.94 -19.06
N SER A 195 5.24 10.13 -18.55
CA SER A 195 4.90 10.03 -17.14
C SER A 195 4.40 8.63 -16.77
N TYR A 196 4.58 8.27 -15.50
CA TYR A 196 4.07 7.02 -14.92
C TYR A 196 3.01 7.28 -13.85
N LYS A 197 2.25 8.38 -14.00
CA LYS A 197 1.04 8.60 -13.24
C LYS A 197 0.01 7.53 -13.57
N LEU A 198 -0.90 7.26 -12.63
CA LEU A 198 -1.88 6.18 -12.76
C LEU A 198 -2.70 6.32 -14.05
N GLU A 199 -3.19 7.52 -14.33
CA GLU A 199 -4.02 7.81 -15.51
C GLU A 199 -3.27 7.48 -16.82
N ILE A 200 -2.00 7.91 -16.92
CA ILE A 200 -1.16 7.67 -18.10
C ILE A 200 -0.86 6.18 -18.26
N MET A 201 -0.58 5.48 -17.17
CA MET A 201 -0.36 4.04 -17.22
C MET A 201 -1.63 3.29 -17.63
N CYS A 202 -2.79 3.67 -17.10
CA CYS A 202 -4.08 3.10 -17.47
C CYS A 202 -4.36 3.27 -18.96
N GLU A 203 -4.16 4.48 -19.52
CA GLU A 203 -4.31 4.75 -20.95
C GLU A 203 -3.44 3.82 -21.79
N HIS A 204 -2.13 3.72 -21.52
CA HIS A 204 -1.21 2.88 -22.27
C HIS A 204 -1.44 1.38 -22.08
N LEU A 205 -2.06 0.96 -20.99
CA LEU A 205 -2.37 -0.44 -20.71
C LEU A 205 -3.78 -0.83 -21.18
N GLY A 206 -4.62 0.14 -21.58
CA GLY A 206 -6.01 -0.07 -21.99
C GLY A 206 -6.94 -0.37 -20.80
N ILE A 207 -6.67 0.26 -19.66
CA ILE A 207 -7.45 0.15 -18.43
C ILE A 207 -8.37 1.37 -18.35
N GLU A 208 -9.66 1.14 -18.15
CA GLU A 208 -10.61 2.21 -17.85
C GLU A 208 -10.39 2.71 -16.43
N LEU A 209 -10.33 4.02 -16.26
CA LEU A 209 -10.23 4.70 -14.97
C LEU A 209 -11.48 5.55 -14.81
N ASP A 210 -12.40 5.08 -13.98
CA ASP A 210 -13.61 5.79 -13.61
C ASP A 210 -13.32 6.62 -12.33
N ASP A 211 -13.85 7.84 -12.25
CA ASP A 211 -13.78 8.72 -11.09
C ASP A 211 -12.37 8.82 -10.45
N ALA A 212 -11.40 9.29 -11.23
CA ALA A 212 -10.05 9.59 -10.70
C ALA A 212 -10.14 10.46 -9.43
N HIS A 213 -9.32 10.13 -8.41
CA HIS A 213 -9.29 10.77 -7.09
C HIS A 213 -10.42 10.35 -6.13
N ASP A 214 -10.97 9.16 -6.35
CA ASP A 214 -11.65 8.39 -5.31
C ASP A 214 -10.78 7.19 -4.97
N ALA A 215 -10.44 7.02 -3.69
CA ALA A 215 -9.49 5.99 -3.26
C ALA A 215 -9.89 4.57 -3.72
N ASP A 216 -11.17 4.21 -3.80
CA ASP A 216 -11.62 2.90 -4.26
C ASP A 216 -11.41 2.71 -5.77
N ALA A 217 -11.67 3.76 -6.57
CA ALA A 217 -11.40 3.76 -8.01
C ALA A 217 -9.90 3.65 -8.30
N ASP A 218 -9.06 4.40 -7.58
CA ASP A 218 -7.61 4.40 -7.75
C ASP A 218 -6.99 3.07 -7.30
N VAL A 219 -7.47 2.44 -6.23
CA VAL A 219 -7.08 1.07 -5.83
C VAL A 219 -7.48 0.04 -6.89
N SER A 220 -8.67 0.17 -7.48
CA SER A 220 -9.13 -0.71 -8.56
C SER A 220 -8.23 -0.61 -9.79
N ALA A 221 -7.94 0.61 -10.24
CA ALA A 221 -7.06 0.90 -11.37
C ALA A 221 -5.62 0.40 -11.11
N THR A 222 -5.08 0.67 -9.93
CA THR A 222 -3.76 0.21 -9.49
C THR A 222 -3.66 -1.32 -9.49
N THR A 223 -4.69 -2.01 -9.01
CA THR A 223 -4.77 -3.49 -9.07
C THR A 223 -4.79 -3.99 -10.52
N ASN A 224 -5.56 -3.32 -11.40
CA ASN A 224 -5.64 -3.67 -12.81
C ASN A 224 -4.30 -3.45 -13.54
N VAL A 225 -3.54 -2.39 -13.21
CA VAL A 225 -2.18 -2.19 -13.73
C VAL A 225 -1.31 -3.41 -13.42
N VAL A 226 -1.30 -3.85 -12.16
CA VAL A 226 -0.52 -5.05 -11.75
C VAL A 226 -1.01 -6.29 -12.49
N ALA A 227 -2.32 -6.48 -12.63
CA ALA A 227 -2.90 -7.62 -13.32
C ALA A 227 -2.49 -7.68 -14.79
N VAL A 228 -2.65 -6.57 -15.53
CA VAL A 228 -2.32 -6.49 -16.96
C VAL A 228 -0.83 -6.72 -17.20
N VAL A 229 0.04 -6.05 -16.43
CA VAL A 229 1.49 -6.22 -16.58
C VAL A 229 1.91 -7.65 -16.24
N THR A 230 1.39 -8.23 -15.16
CA THR A 230 1.71 -9.59 -14.76
C THR A 230 1.21 -10.61 -15.79
N GLN A 231 0.01 -10.43 -16.36
CA GLN A 231 -0.52 -11.30 -17.41
C GLN A 231 0.35 -11.24 -18.66
N ARG A 232 0.82 -10.05 -19.07
CA ARG A 232 1.77 -9.91 -20.17
C ARG A 232 3.07 -10.67 -19.89
N MET A 233 3.64 -10.55 -18.70
CA MET A 233 4.83 -11.30 -18.29
C MET A 233 4.61 -12.82 -18.31
N ARG A 234 3.44 -13.30 -17.87
CA ARG A 234 3.10 -14.73 -17.88
C ARG A 234 2.86 -15.26 -19.30
N SER A 235 2.28 -14.45 -20.17
CA SER A 235 2.00 -14.83 -21.58
C SER A 235 3.27 -14.96 -22.42
N ILE A 236 4.27 -14.12 -22.17
CA ILE A 236 5.58 -14.16 -22.87
C ILE A 236 6.38 -15.42 -22.50
N GLY A 237 6.08 -16.06 -21.38
CA GLY A 237 6.74 -17.31 -20.95
C GLY A 237 6.49 -18.53 -21.85
N GLY A 238 5.56 -18.45 -22.80
CA GLY A 238 5.25 -19.51 -23.77
C GLY A 238 5.99 -19.40 -25.10
N GLU A 239 6.24 -18.19 -25.59
CA GLU A 239 7.05 -17.91 -26.78
C GLU A 239 7.96 -16.71 -26.52
N ILE A 240 9.23 -16.96 -26.37
CA ILE A 240 10.25 -15.90 -26.31
C ILE A 240 10.39 -15.32 -27.71
N VAL A 241 9.64 -14.26 -28.02
CA VAL A 241 9.60 -13.59 -29.33
C VAL A 241 10.96 -12.92 -29.67
N ASN A 242 11.81 -12.70 -28.71
CA ASN A 242 13.23 -12.41 -28.87
C ASN A 242 13.97 -13.02 -27.67
N PRO A 243 14.53 -14.23 -27.79
CA PRO A 243 15.43 -14.70 -26.76
C PRO A 243 16.54 -13.67 -26.69
N LEU A 244 16.62 -12.92 -25.57
CA LEU A 244 17.89 -12.34 -25.20
C LEU A 244 18.88 -13.48 -25.35
N ALA A 245 19.77 -13.38 -26.36
CA ALA A 245 20.81 -14.37 -26.57
C ALA A 245 21.76 -14.27 -25.36
N ILE A 246 21.30 -14.82 -24.23
CA ILE A 246 22.18 -15.07 -23.10
C ILE A 246 23.14 -16.12 -23.62
N SER A 247 24.29 -15.65 -24.05
CA SER A 247 25.36 -16.51 -24.48
C SER A 247 25.60 -17.60 -23.42
N LYS A 248 25.34 -18.85 -23.74
CA LYS A 248 25.58 -20.00 -22.86
C LYS A 248 27.10 -20.21 -22.56
N THR A 249 27.96 -19.29 -22.98
CA THR A 249 29.41 -19.38 -22.87
C THR A 249 29.99 -18.69 -21.64
N GLU A 250 29.23 -18.10 -20.76
CA GLU A 250 29.79 -17.69 -19.46
C GLU A 250 29.84 -18.90 -18.54
N LYS A 251 31.02 -19.55 -18.48
CA LYS A 251 31.37 -20.51 -17.44
C LYS A 251 31.02 -19.89 -16.08
N SER A 252 30.23 -20.59 -15.27
CA SER A 252 29.89 -20.20 -13.91
C SER A 252 31.14 -19.70 -13.19
N ARG A 253 31.14 -18.43 -12.81
CA ARG A 253 32.22 -17.90 -11.94
C ARG A 253 32.21 -18.70 -10.65
N LYS A 254 33.33 -19.31 -10.32
CA LYS A 254 33.54 -20.01 -9.05
C LYS A 254 33.22 -19.00 -7.94
N HIS A 255 32.24 -19.30 -7.11
CA HIS A 255 32.02 -18.55 -5.90
C HIS A 255 33.26 -18.61 -5.04
N PHE A 256 33.83 -17.45 -4.72
CA PHE A 256 34.84 -17.37 -3.67
C PHE A 256 34.18 -17.79 -2.36
N LYS A 257 34.65 -18.88 -1.77
CA LYS A 257 34.40 -19.17 -0.36
C LYS A 257 35.28 -18.22 0.45
N ILE A 258 34.65 -17.40 1.28
CA ILE A 258 35.28 -16.68 2.37
C ILE A 258 35.33 -17.63 3.56
#